data_a89d54d2e00531d0cd58019f88fe7e65
#
_entry.id   a89d54d2e00531d0cd58019f88fe7e65
#
_cell.length_a   1.000
_cell.length_b   1.000
_cell.length_c   1.000
_cell.angle_alpha   90.00
_cell.angle_beta   90.00
_cell.angle_gamma   90.00
#
_symmetry.space_group_name_H-M   'P 1'
#
loop_
_entity.id
_entity.type
_entity.pdbx_description
1 polymer ?
#
loop_
_entity_poly.entity_id
_entity_poly.type
_entity_poly.pdbx_seq_one_letter_code
_entity_poly.pdbx_strand_id
1 'polypeptide(L)'
;MLPQSDNFRDCDAWRKEGLKMNTTSNEACKLYDVVLSQYVGWYENENYGGFEASIEKMVRADDNFVLGRVLKLGIELIGSSSYLSNKSYFNSINDLIKISSKKDECLNKRELDHIEAMKNLYDGNVNIACDYWERILVECPTDLMALKFAHDSYFYTGSHVQMRDSVARVLPHWKPTLSMYNYLYGMHSFGLAQTNYFVEAERAAKKSLELNKRDAWATHTLCHVFEYKNDYDEGIWFLRETEKDWSKCSFIATHNYWHLSLYHLERNEHEQALKIFDENISAYLNANRTLDLVDLASLLYRLKLDGAQVSLSERWSKLKEVFESRVNDHAYTFNDFHVLMIFNACNDTSKKEMFYESLEKYLNEKNEQFCVQIDSCNNIVKNLNEINYLKGINKKYASAIFDSICHFDKGEFAQVVEKLYPIRYGEFKKFSSIQKYSNQHCCIRKLNEKAG
;
A
#
# COMPACT_ATOMS: atom_id res chain seq x y z
N MET A 1 -12.35 10.64 -24.26
CA MET A 1 -12.24 9.32 -23.63
C MET A 1 -11.36 8.48 -24.52
N LEU A 2 -10.15 8.15 -24.12
CA LEU A 2 -9.51 6.97 -24.68
C LEU A 2 -10.26 5.79 -24.03
N PRO A 3 -10.92 4.91 -24.79
CA PRO A 3 -11.53 3.73 -24.22
C PRO A 3 -10.44 2.92 -23.52
N GLN A 4 -10.78 2.25 -22.41
CA GLN A 4 -9.96 1.11 -21.98
C GLN A 4 -9.74 0.29 -23.24
N SER A 5 -8.49 0.19 -23.69
CA SER A 5 -8.18 -0.49 -24.94
C SER A 5 -8.65 -1.93 -24.81
N ASP A 6 -9.67 -2.32 -25.57
CA ASP A 6 -10.08 -3.73 -25.68
C ASP A 6 -9.03 -4.58 -26.46
N ASN A 7 -7.93 -3.96 -26.82
CA ASN A 7 -6.87 -4.58 -27.60
C ASN A 7 -5.74 -5.06 -26.67
N PHE A 8 -6.05 -6.06 -25.86
CA PHE A 8 -5.08 -6.69 -24.96
C PHE A 8 -4.07 -7.54 -25.74
N ARG A 9 -2.82 -7.49 -25.25
CA ARG A 9 -1.67 -8.12 -25.90
C ARG A 9 -1.74 -9.65 -25.85
N ASP A 10 -1.62 -10.28 -26.98
CA ASP A 10 -1.41 -11.72 -27.13
C ASP A 10 0.07 -12.11 -27.01
N CYS A 11 0.40 -13.39 -27.13
CA CYS A 11 1.78 -13.90 -27.02
C CYS A 11 2.73 -13.20 -27.98
N ASP A 12 2.30 -12.88 -29.20
CA ASP A 12 3.15 -12.25 -30.21
C ASP A 12 3.39 -10.77 -29.92
N ALA A 13 2.38 -10.06 -29.42
CA ALA A 13 2.52 -8.67 -29.00
C ALA A 13 3.51 -8.54 -27.83
N TRP A 14 3.38 -9.38 -26.81
CA TRP A 14 4.33 -9.42 -25.70
C TRP A 14 5.76 -9.74 -26.15
N ARG A 15 5.91 -10.69 -27.06
CA ARG A 15 7.22 -11.05 -27.64
C ARG A 15 7.85 -9.90 -28.42
N LYS A 16 7.05 -9.17 -29.21
CA LYS A 16 7.51 -7.99 -29.99
C LYS A 16 7.97 -6.85 -29.10
N GLU A 17 7.39 -6.72 -27.91
CA GLU A 17 7.82 -5.74 -26.88
C GLU A 17 9.06 -6.22 -26.09
N GLY A 18 9.62 -7.40 -26.40
CA GLY A 18 10.77 -7.97 -25.70
C GLY A 18 10.42 -8.69 -24.38
N LEU A 19 9.14 -8.84 -24.09
CA LEU A 19 8.62 -9.40 -22.82
C LEU A 19 8.03 -10.81 -23.04
N LYS A 20 8.80 -11.71 -23.69
CA LYS A 20 8.37 -13.09 -23.94
C LYS A 20 7.93 -13.77 -22.64
N MET A 21 6.85 -14.54 -22.71
CA MET A 21 6.27 -15.35 -21.63
C MET A 21 6.37 -16.85 -21.94
N ASN A 22 6.36 -17.69 -20.90
CA ASN A 22 6.43 -19.15 -21.04
C ASN A 22 5.15 -19.78 -21.61
N THR A 23 4.01 -19.11 -21.54
CA THR A 23 2.74 -19.61 -22.09
C THR A 23 2.69 -19.47 -23.63
N THR A 24 1.97 -20.39 -24.26
CA THR A 24 1.57 -20.31 -25.69
C THR A 24 0.09 -19.95 -25.84
N SER A 25 -0.64 -19.76 -24.74
CA SER A 25 -2.05 -19.38 -24.72
C SER A 25 -2.22 -17.88 -24.95
N ASN A 26 -2.72 -17.49 -26.12
CA ASN A 26 -3.08 -16.11 -26.42
C ASN A 26 -4.13 -15.56 -25.45
N GLU A 27 -5.05 -16.43 -25.00
CA GLU A 27 -6.08 -16.06 -24.02
C GLU A 27 -5.45 -15.74 -22.67
N ALA A 28 -4.53 -16.58 -22.16
CA ALA A 28 -3.84 -16.34 -20.90
C ALA A 28 -3.04 -15.02 -20.95
N CYS A 29 -2.34 -14.72 -22.07
CA CYS A 29 -1.61 -13.47 -22.26
C CYS A 29 -2.53 -12.26 -22.25
N LYS A 30 -3.69 -12.31 -22.91
CA LYS A 30 -4.67 -11.22 -22.92
C LYS A 30 -5.28 -11.00 -21.53
N LEU A 31 -5.64 -12.08 -20.85
CA LEU A 31 -6.18 -12.00 -19.48
C LEU A 31 -5.14 -11.48 -18.48
N TYR A 32 -3.86 -11.83 -18.67
CA TYR A 32 -2.77 -11.23 -17.89
C TYR A 32 -2.72 -9.71 -18.06
N ASP A 33 -2.82 -9.22 -19.30
CA ASP A 33 -2.86 -7.78 -19.59
C ASP A 33 -4.10 -7.10 -19.00
N VAL A 34 -5.26 -7.78 -19.03
CA VAL A 34 -6.49 -7.32 -18.36
C VAL A 34 -6.29 -7.19 -16.86
N VAL A 35 -5.73 -8.20 -16.19
CA VAL A 35 -5.48 -8.19 -14.74
C VAL A 35 -4.46 -7.11 -14.39
N LEU A 36 -3.35 -7.03 -15.13
CA LEU A 36 -2.32 -6.03 -14.90
C LEU A 36 -2.86 -4.60 -15.05
N SER A 37 -3.70 -4.35 -16.08
CA SER A 37 -4.29 -3.03 -16.29
C SER A 37 -5.25 -2.63 -15.17
N GLN A 38 -6.03 -3.56 -14.64
CA GLN A 38 -6.90 -3.33 -13.48
C GLN A 38 -6.09 -3.08 -12.20
N TYR A 39 -5.00 -3.82 -12.01
CA TYR A 39 -4.11 -3.64 -10.86
C TYR A 39 -3.37 -2.29 -10.89
N VAL A 40 -2.87 -1.88 -12.05
CA VAL A 40 -2.16 -0.60 -12.19
C VAL A 40 -3.10 0.59 -12.09
N GLY A 41 -4.26 0.50 -12.74
CA GLY A 41 -5.24 1.58 -12.81
C GLY A 41 -6.22 1.61 -11.64
N TRP A 42 -6.35 0.48 -10.91
CA TRP A 42 -7.31 0.27 -9.84
C TRP A 42 -8.78 0.48 -10.25
N TYR A 43 -9.10 0.18 -11.50
CA TYR A 43 -10.45 0.16 -12.04
C TYR A 43 -10.84 -1.23 -12.48
N GLU A 44 -12.02 -1.65 -12.10
CA GLU A 44 -12.56 -2.92 -12.53
C GLU A 44 -12.99 -2.87 -14.01
N ASN A 45 -12.77 -3.97 -14.72
CA ASN A 45 -13.20 -4.13 -16.09
C ASN A 45 -14.41 -5.07 -16.11
N GLU A 46 -15.62 -4.47 -16.18
CA GLU A 46 -16.90 -5.17 -16.16
C GLU A 46 -17.05 -6.17 -17.33
N ASN A 47 -16.43 -5.89 -18.49
CA ASN A 47 -16.46 -6.79 -19.64
C ASN A 47 -15.81 -8.15 -19.33
N TYR A 48 -14.92 -8.19 -18.33
CA TYR A 48 -14.25 -9.41 -17.87
C TYR A 48 -14.82 -9.92 -16.52
N GLY A 49 -15.83 -9.25 -15.98
CA GLY A 49 -16.49 -9.61 -14.73
C GLY A 49 -15.80 -9.05 -13.48
N GLY A 50 -15.02 -7.99 -13.66
CA GLY A 50 -14.27 -7.34 -12.58
C GLY A 50 -12.93 -8.00 -12.30
N PHE A 51 -12.28 -7.56 -11.21
CA PHE A 51 -10.88 -7.89 -10.92
C PHE A 51 -10.70 -9.37 -10.56
N GLU A 52 -11.46 -9.88 -9.59
CA GLU A 52 -11.35 -11.26 -9.11
C GLU A 52 -11.68 -12.28 -10.21
N ALA A 53 -12.76 -12.06 -10.97
CA ALA A 53 -13.13 -12.94 -12.05
C ALA A 53 -12.08 -12.96 -13.18
N SER A 54 -11.41 -11.83 -13.44
CA SER A 54 -10.32 -11.74 -14.41
C SER A 54 -9.11 -12.57 -13.97
N ILE A 55 -8.74 -12.53 -12.69
CA ILE A 55 -7.66 -13.34 -12.11
C ILE A 55 -7.98 -14.85 -12.25
N GLU A 56 -9.20 -15.25 -11.89
CA GLU A 56 -9.62 -16.63 -12.02
C GLU A 56 -9.59 -17.14 -13.48
N LYS A 57 -10.09 -16.33 -14.42
CA LYS A 57 -10.06 -16.67 -15.84
C LYS A 57 -8.63 -16.79 -16.36
N MET A 58 -7.73 -15.90 -15.94
CA MET A 58 -6.32 -15.93 -16.33
C MET A 58 -5.64 -17.24 -15.88
N VAL A 59 -5.85 -17.63 -14.63
CA VAL A 59 -5.28 -18.88 -14.09
C VAL A 59 -5.86 -20.12 -14.79
N ARG A 60 -7.18 -20.12 -15.09
CA ARG A 60 -7.82 -21.24 -15.79
C ARG A 60 -7.42 -21.35 -17.27
N ALA A 61 -7.04 -20.26 -17.93
CA ALA A 61 -6.66 -20.24 -19.33
C ALA A 61 -5.34 -20.99 -19.59
N ASP A 62 -4.44 -21.05 -18.60
CA ASP A 62 -3.22 -21.86 -18.62
C ASP A 62 -2.67 -22.05 -17.20
N ASP A 63 -2.84 -23.24 -16.65
CA ASP A 63 -2.38 -23.59 -15.30
C ASP A 63 -0.85 -23.54 -15.15
N ASN A 64 -0.09 -23.61 -16.24
CA ASN A 64 1.38 -23.54 -16.24
C ASN A 64 1.92 -22.15 -16.53
N PHE A 65 1.05 -21.15 -16.68
CA PHE A 65 1.48 -19.79 -16.95
C PHE A 65 2.10 -19.14 -15.69
N VAL A 66 3.43 -19.13 -15.65
CA VAL A 66 4.22 -18.69 -14.48
C VAL A 66 3.92 -17.24 -14.12
N LEU A 67 3.98 -16.30 -15.09
CA LEU A 67 3.75 -14.88 -14.78
C LEU A 67 2.31 -14.57 -14.37
N GLY A 68 1.33 -15.34 -14.85
CA GLY A 68 -0.05 -15.25 -14.37
C GLY A 68 -0.17 -15.63 -12.88
N ARG A 69 0.50 -16.71 -12.48
CA ARG A 69 0.56 -17.12 -11.05
C ARG A 69 1.33 -16.10 -10.20
N VAL A 70 2.45 -15.58 -10.71
CA VAL A 70 3.23 -14.53 -10.05
C VAL A 70 2.40 -13.26 -9.86
N LEU A 71 1.67 -12.82 -10.90
CA LEU A 71 0.82 -11.64 -10.83
C LEU A 71 -0.27 -11.81 -9.78
N LYS A 72 -1.00 -12.94 -9.80
CA LYS A 72 -2.01 -13.25 -8.78
C LYS A 72 -1.41 -13.21 -7.37
N LEU A 73 -0.32 -13.92 -7.15
CA LEU A 73 0.32 -14.04 -5.85
C LEU A 73 0.86 -12.70 -5.35
N GLY A 74 1.47 -11.89 -6.21
CA GLY A 74 1.97 -10.56 -5.86
C GLY A 74 0.85 -9.61 -5.43
N ILE A 75 -0.29 -9.62 -6.14
CA ILE A 75 -1.49 -8.85 -5.77
C ILE A 75 -2.01 -9.25 -4.38
N GLU A 76 -1.98 -10.54 -4.06
CA GLU A 76 -2.46 -11.07 -2.78
C GLU A 76 -1.49 -10.82 -1.61
N LEU A 77 -0.18 -10.78 -1.86
CA LEU A 77 0.84 -10.64 -0.81
C LEU A 77 1.23 -9.18 -0.54
N ILE A 78 1.38 -8.35 -1.58
CA ILE A 78 1.85 -6.97 -1.42
C ILE A 78 0.78 -6.15 -0.68
N GLY A 79 1.16 -5.59 0.46
CA GLY A 79 0.25 -4.80 1.30
C GLY A 79 -0.71 -5.62 2.16
N SER A 80 -0.70 -6.95 2.06
CA SER A 80 -1.51 -7.83 2.92
C SER A 80 -0.79 -8.12 4.23
N SER A 81 -1.55 -8.21 5.32
CA SER A 81 -1.06 -8.59 6.64
C SER A 81 -1.30 -10.06 6.98
N SER A 82 -2.24 -10.71 6.29
CA SER A 82 -2.72 -12.05 6.65
C SER A 82 -1.97 -13.22 6.01
N TYR A 83 -1.01 -12.96 5.11
CA TYR A 83 -0.34 -14.03 4.36
C TYR A 83 0.55 -14.94 5.21
N LEU A 84 1.08 -14.44 6.32
CA LEU A 84 1.97 -15.20 7.20
C LEU A 84 1.30 -16.39 7.90
N SER A 85 -0.03 -16.34 8.07
CA SER A 85 -0.83 -17.38 8.71
C SER A 85 -1.55 -18.30 7.72
N ASN A 86 -1.56 -17.99 6.43
CA ASN A 86 -2.34 -18.69 5.43
C ASN A 86 -1.50 -19.75 4.67
N LYS A 87 -1.75 -21.03 4.96
CA LYS A 87 -1.06 -22.15 4.31
C LYS A 87 -1.24 -22.25 2.79
N SER A 88 -2.26 -21.59 2.22
CA SER A 88 -2.47 -21.61 0.76
C SER A 88 -1.35 -20.90 0.02
N TYR A 89 -0.83 -19.80 0.56
CA TYR A 89 0.30 -19.09 -0.03
C TYR A 89 1.59 -19.90 0.01
N PHE A 90 1.82 -20.65 1.09
CA PHE A 90 2.96 -21.57 1.16
C PHE A 90 2.93 -22.60 0.02
N ASN A 91 1.77 -23.18 -0.26
CA ASN A 91 1.63 -24.12 -1.37
C ASN A 91 1.89 -23.44 -2.73
N SER A 92 1.32 -22.25 -2.95
CA SER A 92 1.53 -21.49 -4.18
C SER A 92 3.00 -21.13 -4.43
N ILE A 93 3.74 -20.73 -3.41
CA ILE A 93 5.18 -20.47 -3.49
C ILE A 93 5.95 -21.75 -3.80
N ASN A 94 5.67 -22.86 -3.10
CA ASN A 94 6.33 -24.14 -3.35
C ASN A 94 6.09 -24.67 -4.77
N ASP A 95 4.91 -24.44 -5.32
CA ASP A 95 4.61 -24.84 -6.71
C ASP A 95 5.40 -23.98 -7.70
N LEU A 96 5.54 -22.69 -7.49
CA LEU A 96 6.43 -21.84 -8.29
C LEU A 96 7.90 -22.29 -8.20
N ILE A 97 8.39 -22.63 -7.00
CA ILE A 97 9.75 -23.15 -6.80
C ILE A 97 9.94 -24.50 -7.52
N LYS A 98 8.97 -25.42 -7.46
CA LYS A 98 9.02 -26.68 -8.19
C LYS A 98 9.07 -26.47 -9.70
N ILE A 99 8.30 -25.51 -10.23
CA ILE A 99 8.32 -25.14 -11.64
C ILE A 99 9.71 -24.64 -12.02
N SER A 100 10.30 -23.72 -11.26
CA SER A 100 11.63 -23.17 -11.53
C SER A 100 12.77 -24.20 -11.50
N SER A 101 12.60 -25.28 -10.75
CA SER A 101 13.61 -26.33 -10.61
C SER A 101 13.55 -27.43 -11.69
N LYS A 102 12.49 -27.47 -12.51
CA LYS A 102 12.38 -28.39 -13.63
C LYS A 102 13.27 -27.93 -14.80
N LYS A 103 14.26 -28.74 -15.16
CA LYS A 103 15.21 -28.43 -16.25
C LYS A 103 14.60 -28.35 -17.65
N ASP A 104 13.40 -28.88 -17.84
CA ASP A 104 12.72 -28.98 -19.15
C ASP A 104 11.77 -27.79 -19.42
N GLU A 105 11.57 -26.88 -18.49
CA GLU A 105 10.73 -25.72 -18.70
C GLU A 105 11.55 -24.56 -19.25
N CYS A 106 11.16 -24.05 -20.43
CA CYS A 106 11.82 -22.93 -21.12
C CYS A 106 11.51 -21.59 -20.43
N LEU A 107 11.74 -21.48 -19.10
CA LEU A 107 11.65 -20.22 -18.41
C LEU A 107 12.84 -19.32 -18.76
N ASN A 108 12.56 -18.07 -19.06
CA ASN A 108 13.60 -17.07 -19.25
C ASN A 108 14.04 -16.47 -17.92
N LYS A 109 15.16 -15.75 -17.92
CA LYS A 109 15.74 -15.15 -16.72
C LYS A 109 14.76 -14.21 -15.98
N ARG A 110 13.97 -13.43 -16.74
CA ARG A 110 12.95 -12.52 -16.18
C ARG A 110 11.89 -13.28 -15.36
N GLU A 111 11.40 -14.40 -15.87
CA GLU A 111 10.42 -15.26 -15.16
C GLU A 111 11.04 -15.88 -13.91
N LEU A 112 12.28 -16.35 -13.98
CA LEU A 112 13.01 -16.88 -12.82
C LEU A 112 13.23 -15.80 -11.75
N ASP A 113 13.62 -14.58 -12.15
CA ASP A 113 13.81 -13.47 -11.23
C ASP A 113 12.48 -13.06 -10.55
N HIS A 114 11.35 -13.11 -11.27
CA HIS A 114 10.02 -12.91 -10.65
C HIS A 114 9.67 -14.00 -9.62
N ILE A 115 9.99 -15.26 -9.87
CA ILE A 115 9.78 -16.35 -8.91
C ILE A 115 10.61 -16.13 -7.65
N GLU A 116 11.90 -15.80 -7.79
CA GLU A 116 12.78 -15.52 -6.65
C GLU A 116 12.32 -14.27 -5.86
N ALA A 117 11.81 -13.25 -6.54
CA ALA A 117 11.20 -12.10 -5.90
C ALA A 117 9.98 -12.52 -5.03
N MET A 118 9.08 -13.35 -5.57
CA MET A 118 7.90 -13.83 -4.83
C MET A 118 8.28 -14.65 -3.60
N LYS A 119 9.28 -15.52 -3.73
CA LYS A 119 9.80 -16.32 -2.61
C LYS A 119 10.33 -15.40 -1.50
N ASN A 120 11.16 -14.42 -1.84
CA ASN A 120 11.71 -13.49 -0.87
C ASN A 120 10.61 -12.62 -0.24
N LEU A 121 9.61 -12.19 -1.03
CA LEU A 121 8.46 -11.45 -0.52
C LEU A 121 7.69 -12.26 0.53
N TYR A 122 7.41 -13.54 0.23
CA TYR A 122 6.72 -14.44 1.15
C TYR A 122 7.52 -14.67 2.44
N ASP A 123 8.85 -14.78 2.33
CA ASP A 123 9.75 -14.93 3.48
C ASP A 123 9.90 -13.63 4.32
N GLY A 124 9.28 -12.52 3.88
CA GLY A 124 9.35 -11.21 4.52
C GLY A 124 10.60 -10.41 4.16
N ASN A 125 11.42 -10.88 3.22
CA ASN A 125 12.61 -10.22 2.71
C ASN A 125 12.26 -9.22 1.60
N VAL A 126 11.41 -8.23 1.91
CA VAL A 126 10.83 -7.31 0.91
C VAL A 126 11.90 -6.56 0.11
N ASN A 127 13.00 -6.13 0.77
CA ASN A 127 14.09 -5.42 0.07
C ASN A 127 14.75 -6.32 -0.97
N ILE A 128 14.99 -7.60 -0.66
CA ILE A 128 15.57 -8.56 -1.62
C ILE A 128 14.60 -8.83 -2.77
N ALA A 129 13.31 -8.89 -2.51
CA ALA A 129 12.30 -8.99 -3.56
C ALA A 129 12.36 -7.77 -4.49
N CYS A 130 12.48 -6.56 -3.94
CA CYS A 130 12.65 -5.34 -4.72
C CYS A 130 13.93 -5.37 -5.56
N ASP A 131 15.06 -5.88 -5.03
CA ASP A 131 16.31 -6.00 -5.79
C ASP A 131 16.17 -6.92 -7.02
N TYR A 132 15.35 -7.99 -6.90
CA TYR A 132 15.03 -8.83 -8.06
C TYR A 132 14.21 -8.09 -9.11
N TRP A 133 13.17 -7.33 -8.72
CA TRP A 133 12.39 -6.52 -9.65
C TRP A 133 13.23 -5.42 -10.31
N GLU A 134 14.10 -4.75 -9.54
CA GLU A 134 15.01 -3.76 -10.08
C GLU A 134 15.99 -4.35 -11.09
N ARG A 135 16.47 -5.58 -10.87
CA ARG A 135 17.30 -6.31 -11.83
C ARG A 135 16.53 -6.62 -13.13
N ILE A 136 15.25 -7.03 -13.01
CA ILE A 136 14.37 -7.18 -14.17
C ILE A 136 14.28 -5.86 -14.94
N LEU A 137 14.06 -4.73 -14.25
CA LEU A 137 13.90 -3.42 -14.85
C LEU A 137 15.18 -2.88 -15.53
N VAL A 138 16.35 -3.33 -15.13
CA VAL A 138 17.61 -3.02 -15.83
C VAL A 138 17.64 -3.69 -17.23
N GLU A 139 17.20 -4.94 -17.34
CA GLU A 139 17.20 -5.69 -18.60
C GLU A 139 15.92 -5.47 -19.42
N CYS A 140 14.79 -5.31 -18.76
CA CYS A 140 13.46 -5.17 -19.33
C CYS A 140 12.75 -3.93 -18.73
N PRO A 141 13.13 -2.68 -19.09
CA PRO A 141 12.63 -1.46 -18.48
C PRO A 141 11.13 -1.21 -18.72
N THR A 142 10.50 -1.98 -19.60
CA THR A 142 9.06 -1.93 -19.88
C THR A 142 8.26 -3.03 -19.18
N ASP A 143 8.87 -3.79 -18.26
CA ASP A 143 8.14 -4.74 -17.42
C ASP A 143 7.35 -4.00 -16.34
N LEU A 144 6.08 -3.72 -16.64
CA LEU A 144 5.20 -2.97 -15.75
C LEU A 144 4.87 -3.75 -14.47
N MET A 145 4.81 -5.09 -14.49
CA MET A 145 4.58 -5.89 -13.29
C MET A 145 5.74 -5.73 -12.31
N ALA A 146 6.99 -5.84 -12.78
CA ALA A 146 8.16 -5.61 -11.94
C ALA A 146 8.15 -4.18 -11.35
N LEU A 147 7.87 -3.17 -12.18
CA LEU A 147 7.82 -1.78 -11.76
C LEU A 147 6.73 -1.55 -10.70
N LYS A 148 5.52 -2.07 -10.92
CA LYS A 148 4.39 -1.88 -10.01
C LYS A 148 4.61 -2.60 -8.68
N PHE A 149 5.12 -3.83 -8.71
CA PHE A 149 5.43 -4.59 -7.49
C PHE A 149 6.54 -3.92 -6.67
N ALA A 150 7.60 -3.44 -7.32
CA ALA A 150 8.65 -2.69 -6.64
C ALA A 150 8.10 -1.39 -6.05
N HIS A 151 7.33 -0.62 -6.83
CA HIS A 151 6.74 0.65 -6.41
C HIS A 151 5.84 0.49 -5.18
N ASP A 152 4.93 -0.50 -5.18
CA ASP A 152 4.03 -0.75 -4.06
C ASP A 152 4.80 -1.27 -2.83
N SER A 153 5.79 -2.14 -3.04
CA SER A 153 6.63 -2.65 -1.95
C SER A 153 7.46 -1.53 -1.31
N TYR A 154 8.00 -0.60 -2.10
CA TYR A 154 8.70 0.58 -1.60
C TYR A 154 7.77 1.51 -0.81
N PHE A 155 6.51 1.64 -1.24
CA PHE A 155 5.52 2.39 -0.48
C PHE A 155 5.32 1.79 0.91
N TYR A 156 5.04 0.49 1.01
CA TYR A 156 4.79 -0.18 2.30
C TYR A 156 6.02 -0.24 3.21
N THR A 157 7.23 -0.22 2.64
CA THR A 157 8.48 -0.20 3.42
C THR A 157 8.99 1.21 3.72
N GLY A 158 8.33 2.27 3.20
CA GLY A 158 8.76 3.65 3.36
C GLY A 158 10.03 4.01 2.58
N SER A 159 10.37 3.22 1.55
CA SER A 159 11.55 3.42 0.71
C SER A 159 11.24 4.39 -0.45
N HIS A 160 10.83 5.62 -0.09
CA HIS A 160 10.27 6.60 -1.03
C HIS A 160 11.24 7.08 -2.11
N VAL A 161 12.54 7.15 -1.80
CA VAL A 161 13.58 7.51 -2.77
C VAL A 161 13.66 6.46 -3.87
N GLN A 162 13.70 5.18 -3.49
CA GLN A 162 13.71 4.06 -4.43
C GLN A 162 12.43 4.02 -5.26
N MET A 163 11.26 4.25 -4.64
CA MET A 163 9.98 4.32 -5.32
C MET A 163 9.97 5.38 -6.43
N ARG A 164 10.49 6.60 -6.16
CA ARG A 164 10.64 7.67 -7.15
C ARG A 164 11.63 7.30 -8.24
N ASP A 165 12.82 6.85 -7.85
CA ASP A 165 13.95 6.65 -8.75
C ASP A 165 13.74 5.45 -9.68
N SER A 166 13.04 4.42 -9.23
CA SER A 166 12.67 3.26 -10.05
C SER A 166 11.85 3.70 -11.27
N VAL A 167 10.81 4.51 -11.06
CA VAL A 167 9.98 5.04 -12.17
C VAL A 167 10.79 6.01 -13.04
N ALA A 168 11.55 6.93 -12.43
CA ALA A 168 12.36 7.90 -13.16
C ALA A 168 13.35 7.24 -14.12
N ARG A 169 13.98 6.14 -13.68
CA ARG A 169 14.97 5.39 -14.48
C ARG A 169 14.35 4.71 -15.69
N VAL A 170 13.16 4.14 -15.57
CA VAL A 170 12.53 3.39 -16.69
C VAL A 170 11.75 4.30 -17.63
N LEU A 171 11.26 5.46 -17.17
CA LEU A 171 10.41 6.36 -17.95
C LEU A 171 10.98 6.72 -19.35
N PRO A 172 12.29 6.98 -19.53
CA PRO A 172 12.85 7.27 -20.86
C PRO A 172 12.75 6.11 -21.88
N HIS A 173 12.56 4.88 -21.43
CA HIS A 173 12.42 3.71 -22.29
C HIS A 173 10.97 3.48 -22.75
N TRP A 174 10.02 4.18 -22.17
CA TRP A 174 8.61 4.05 -22.51
C TRP A 174 8.19 5.00 -23.62
N LYS A 175 7.37 4.50 -24.53
CA LYS A 175 6.80 5.26 -25.64
C LYS A 175 5.28 5.41 -25.43
N PRO A 176 4.68 6.51 -25.89
CA PRO A 176 3.22 6.71 -25.79
C PRO A 176 2.36 5.61 -26.45
N THR A 177 2.98 4.81 -27.34
CA THR A 177 2.33 3.69 -28.02
C THR A 177 2.26 2.42 -27.19
N LEU A 178 3.04 2.33 -26.09
CA LEU A 178 3.01 1.17 -25.20
C LEU A 178 1.76 1.20 -24.30
N SER A 179 1.20 0.03 -24.09
CA SER A 179 0.05 -0.15 -23.19
C SER A 179 0.40 0.38 -21.79
N MET A 180 -0.55 1.07 -21.16
CA MET A 180 -0.45 1.63 -19.80
C MET A 180 0.64 2.71 -19.59
N TYR A 181 1.23 3.25 -20.68
CA TYR A 181 2.17 4.40 -20.61
C TYR A 181 1.61 5.57 -19.81
N ASN A 182 0.34 5.82 -19.92
CA ASN A 182 -0.38 6.92 -19.28
C ASN A 182 -0.36 6.87 -17.73
N TYR A 183 -0.11 5.72 -17.11
CA TYR A 183 -0.02 5.59 -15.65
C TYR A 183 1.36 5.90 -15.06
N LEU A 184 2.41 5.91 -15.89
CA LEU A 184 3.79 6.11 -15.41
C LEU A 184 4.00 7.47 -14.77
N TYR A 185 3.38 8.51 -15.34
CA TYR A 185 3.48 9.86 -14.77
C TYR A 185 2.79 9.98 -13.42
N GLY A 186 1.67 9.27 -13.22
CA GLY A 186 1.00 9.20 -11.93
C GLY A 186 1.85 8.48 -10.88
N MET A 187 2.41 7.32 -11.20
CA MET A 187 3.34 6.61 -10.31
C MET A 187 4.57 7.47 -9.99
N HIS A 188 5.17 8.14 -10.98
CA HIS A 188 6.31 9.03 -10.77
C HIS A 188 5.95 10.23 -9.91
N SER A 189 4.79 10.85 -10.16
CA SER A 189 4.31 12.00 -9.40
C SER A 189 4.15 11.68 -7.91
N PHE A 190 3.65 10.47 -7.60
CA PHE A 190 3.52 10.02 -6.23
C PHE A 190 4.90 9.86 -5.57
N GLY A 191 5.86 9.25 -6.24
CA GLY A 191 7.24 9.14 -5.75
C GLY A 191 7.91 10.51 -5.51
N LEU A 192 7.66 11.48 -6.37
CA LEU A 192 8.13 12.85 -6.21
C LEU A 192 7.49 13.52 -4.98
N ALA A 193 6.18 13.42 -4.79
CA ALA A 193 5.48 13.97 -3.63
C ALA A 193 6.01 13.36 -2.32
N GLN A 194 6.19 12.03 -2.29
CA GLN A 194 6.71 11.31 -1.12
C GLN A 194 8.16 11.71 -0.75
N THR A 195 8.90 12.32 -1.68
CA THR A 195 10.27 12.81 -1.47
C THR A 195 10.36 14.34 -1.41
N ASN A 196 9.22 15.03 -1.22
CA ASN A 196 9.07 16.48 -1.06
C ASN A 196 9.40 17.31 -2.32
N TYR A 197 9.38 16.72 -3.51
CA TYR A 197 9.52 17.44 -4.79
C TYR A 197 8.12 17.85 -5.31
N PHE A 198 7.40 18.68 -4.52
CA PHE A 198 5.98 18.96 -4.77
C PHE A 198 5.71 19.73 -6.07
N VAL A 199 6.64 20.58 -6.52
CA VAL A 199 6.50 21.32 -7.79
C VAL A 199 6.59 20.35 -8.98
N GLU A 200 7.56 19.44 -8.96
CA GLU A 200 7.74 18.42 -9.98
C GLU A 200 6.61 17.38 -9.91
N ALA A 201 6.16 17.04 -8.70
CA ALA A 201 5.03 16.13 -8.47
C ALA A 201 3.75 16.68 -9.10
N GLU A 202 3.43 17.95 -8.86
CA GLU A 202 2.27 18.63 -9.46
C GLU A 202 2.33 18.60 -11.00
N ARG A 203 3.50 18.94 -11.57
CA ARG A 203 3.69 18.91 -13.03
C ARG A 203 3.48 17.52 -13.61
N ALA A 204 4.07 16.50 -12.98
CA ALA A 204 3.92 15.12 -13.41
C ALA A 204 2.49 14.61 -13.26
N ALA A 205 1.81 14.92 -12.15
CA ALA A 205 0.42 14.55 -11.93
C ALA A 205 -0.53 15.19 -12.94
N LYS A 206 -0.39 16.49 -13.21
CA LYS A 206 -1.15 17.19 -14.24
C LYS A 206 -0.92 16.59 -15.61
N LYS A 207 0.33 16.23 -15.92
CA LYS A 207 0.67 15.55 -17.18
C LYS A 207 -0.01 14.18 -17.28
N SER A 208 -0.08 13.43 -16.20
CA SER A 208 -0.81 12.16 -16.18
C SER A 208 -2.30 12.35 -16.45
N LEU A 209 -2.94 13.31 -15.78
CA LEU A 209 -4.36 13.61 -15.95
C LEU A 209 -4.72 14.16 -17.34
N GLU A 210 -3.79 14.85 -18.01
CA GLU A 210 -3.96 15.20 -19.43
C GLU A 210 -4.04 13.95 -20.32
N LEU A 211 -3.24 12.92 -20.03
CA LEU A 211 -3.20 11.66 -20.77
C LEU A 211 -4.36 10.74 -20.37
N ASN A 212 -4.70 10.70 -19.09
CA ASN A 212 -5.72 9.83 -18.52
C ASN A 212 -6.39 10.48 -17.30
N LYS A 213 -7.56 11.08 -17.50
CA LYS A 213 -8.34 11.72 -16.43
C LYS A 213 -8.69 10.76 -15.27
N ARG A 214 -8.66 9.46 -15.54
CA ARG A 214 -8.96 8.41 -14.57
C ARG A 214 -7.70 7.92 -13.82
N ASP A 215 -6.55 8.57 -13.96
CA ASP A 215 -5.38 8.21 -13.16
C ASP A 215 -5.56 8.65 -11.71
N ALA A 216 -6.03 7.71 -10.89
CA ALA A 216 -6.31 7.95 -9.48
C ALA A 216 -5.04 8.19 -8.65
N TRP A 217 -3.87 7.69 -9.09
CA TRP A 217 -2.57 8.02 -8.48
C TRP A 217 -2.20 9.49 -8.68
N ALA A 218 -2.42 10.00 -9.89
CA ALA A 218 -2.17 11.41 -10.19
C ALA A 218 -3.14 12.32 -9.41
N THR A 219 -4.43 11.94 -9.32
CA THR A 219 -5.42 12.63 -8.48
C THR A 219 -4.96 12.65 -7.03
N HIS A 220 -4.58 11.53 -6.47
CA HIS A 220 -4.08 11.39 -5.11
C HIS A 220 -2.80 12.23 -4.88
N THR A 221 -1.88 12.25 -5.85
CA THR A 221 -0.69 13.12 -5.75
C THR A 221 -1.07 14.59 -5.64
N LEU A 222 -2.04 15.06 -6.42
CA LEU A 222 -2.51 16.45 -6.32
C LEU A 222 -3.14 16.75 -4.96
N CYS A 223 -3.80 15.79 -4.33
CA CYS A 223 -4.27 15.94 -2.95
C CYS A 223 -3.11 16.31 -2.01
N HIS A 224 -1.99 15.59 -2.08
CA HIS A 224 -0.82 15.95 -1.27
C HIS A 224 -0.21 17.30 -1.63
N VAL A 225 -0.26 17.70 -2.89
CA VAL A 225 0.24 19.02 -3.33
C VAL A 225 -0.62 20.13 -2.74
N PHE A 226 -1.94 20.02 -2.77
CA PHE A 226 -2.84 21.00 -2.16
C PHE A 226 -2.66 21.07 -0.63
N GLU A 227 -2.51 19.93 0.03
CA GLU A 227 -2.21 19.84 1.46
C GLU A 227 -0.89 20.55 1.80
N TYR A 228 0.18 20.30 1.04
CA TYR A 228 1.47 20.96 1.22
C TYR A 228 1.39 22.49 1.04
N LYS A 229 0.58 22.95 0.08
CA LYS A 229 0.38 24.39 -0.18
C LYS A 229 -0.58 25.06 0.81
N ASN A 230 -1.26 24.29 1.67
CA ASN A 230 -2.40 24.72 2.46
C ASN A 230 -3.55 25.31 1.61
N ASP A 231 -3.70 24.82 0.39
CA ASP A 231 -4.68 25.29 -0.58
C ASP A 231 -5.92 24.38 -0.57
N TYR A 232 -6.59 24.37 0.58
CA TYR A 232 -7.69 23.45 0.84
C TYR A 232 -8.93 23.75 -0.01
N ASP A 233 -9.17 25.02 -0.34
CA ASP A 233 -10.30 25.43 -1.18
C ASP A 233 -10.17 24.89 -2.60
N GLU A 234 -8.98 25.03 -3.20
CA GLU A 234 -8.68 24.45 -4.51
C GLU A 234 -8.73 22.93 -4.48
N GLY A 235 -8.22 22.31 -3.38
CA GLY A 235 -8.28 20.88 -3.19
C GLY A 235 -9.71 20.33 -3.14
N ILE A 236 -10.60 20.99 -2.40
CA ILE A 236 -12.04 20.66 -2.34
C ILE A 236 -12.66 20.81 -3.71
N TRP A 237 -12.45 21.95 -4.36
CA TRP A 237 -12.97 22.20 -5.69
C TRP A 237 -12.49 21.15 -6.70
N PHE A 238 -11.20 20.88 -6.76
CA PHE A 238 -10.61 19.90 -7.66
C PHE A 238 -11.22 18.51 -7.47
N LEU A 239 -11.28 18.01 -6.22
CA LEU A 239 -11.81 16.68 -5.94
C LEU A 239 -13.29 16.57 -6.30
N ARG A 240 -14.09 17.62 -6.06
CA ARG A 240 -15.51 17.63 -6.41
C ARG A 240 -15.76 17.68 -7.92
N GLU A 241 -15.04 18.53 -8.65
CA GLU A 241 -15.16 18.66 -10.10
C GLU A 241 -14.73 17.40 -10.86
N THR A 242 -13.73 16.68 -10.31
CA THR A 242 -13.20 15.46 -10.93
C THR A 242 -13.74 14.16 -10.33
N GLU A 243 -14.67 14.22 -9.38
CA GLU A 243 -15.23 13.06 -8.67
C GLU A 243 -15.70 11.94 -9.60
N LYS A 244 -16.38 12.28 -10.71
CA LYS A 244 -16.82 11.33 -11.73
C LYS A 244 -15.71 10.52 -12.40
N ASP A 245 -14.49 11.04 -12.38
CA ASP A 245 -13.33 10.43 -13.03
C ASP A 245 -12.61 9.45 -12.09
N TRP A 246 -12.59 9.70 -10.77
CA TRP A 246 -11.84 8.90 -9.79
C TRP A 246 -12.71 8.11 -8.79
N SER A 247 -13.97 8.47 -8.57
CA SER A 247 -14.83 7.83 -7.55
C SER A 247 -15.14 6.35 -7.80
N LYS A 248 -14.98 5.90 -9.06
CA LYS A 248 -15.17 4.49 -9.45
C LYS A 248 -13.89 3.65 -9.33
N CYS A 249 -12.80 4.24 -8.88
CA CYS A 249 -11.56 3.52 -8.61
C CYS A 249 -11.72 2.63 -7.37
N SER A 250 -11.54 1.33 -7.53
CA SER A 250 -11.89 0.36 -6.48
C SER A 250 -10.99 0.39 -5.24
N PHE A 251 -9.78 0.98 -5.30
CA PHE A 251 -8.84 0.95 -4.19
C PHE A 251 -8.50 2.32 -3.60
N ILE A 252 -8.43 3.39 -4.40
CA ILE A 252 -7.97 4.69 -3.92
C ILE A 252 -9.10 5.72 -3.81
N ALA A 253 -10.31 5.40 -4.26
CA ALA A 253 -11.46 6.30 -4.12
C ALA A 253 -11.73 6.64 -2.66
N THR A 254 -11.74 5.64 -1.77
CA THR A 254 -11.87 5.82 -0.31
C THR A 254 -10.84 6.82 0.21
N HIS A 255 -9.60 6.68 -0.22
CA HIS A 255 -8.50 7.53 0.22
C HIS A 255 -8.58 8.96 -0.34
N ASN A 256 -9.06 9.14 -1.57
CA ASN A 256 -9.33 10.47 -2.11
C ASN A 256 -10.48 11.17 -1.36
N TYR A 257 -11.54 10.45 -0.97
CA TYR A 257 -12.58 10.98 -0.08
C TYR A 257 -12.03 11.29 1.32
N TRP A 258 -11.09 10.49 1.81
CA TRP A 258 -10.39 10.77 3.07
C TRP A 258 -9.61 12.08 2.99
N HIS A 259 -8.85 12.36 1.91
CA HIS A 259 -8.21 13.67 1.67
C HIS A 259 -9.22 14.81 1.62
N LEU A 260 -10.34 14.61 0.92
CA LEU A 260 -11.42 15.60 0.89
C LEU A 260 -11.94 15.90 2.31
N SER A 261 -12.08 14.88 3.15
CA SER A 261 -12.46 15.05 4.56
C SER A 261 -11.39 15.79 5.37
N LEU A 262 -10.10 15.55 5.10
CA LEU A 262 -9.02 16.28 5.76
C LEU A 262 -9.06 17.78 5.45
N TYR A 263 -9.36 18.18 4.22
CA TYR A 263 -9.49 19.60 3.86
C TYR A 263 -10.63 20.26 4.62
N HIS A 264 -11.76 19.58 4.78
CA HIS A 264 -12.84 20.09 5.62
C HIS A 264 -12.46 20.17 7.11
N LEU A 265 -11.65 19.22 7.62
CA LEU A 265 -11.12 19.30 8.99
C LEU A 265 -10.21 20.52 9.19
N GLU A 266 -9.30 20.80 8.26
CA GLU A 266 -8.42 21.98 8.31
C GLU A 266 -9.19 23.30 8.28
N ARG A 267 -10.41 23.29 7.76
CA ARG A 267 -11.35 24.42 7.76
C ARG A 267 -12.28 24.43 8.98
N ASN A 268 -12.11 23.50 9.94
CA ASN A 268 -13.02 23.27 11.09
C ASN A 268 -14.47 22.95 10.67
N GLU A 269 -14.67 22.36 9.51
CA GLU A 269 -15.97 21.95 8.96
C GLU A 269 -16.23 20.46 9.31
N HIS A 270 -16.25 20.14 10.61
CA HIS A 270 -16.34 18.77 11.13
C HIS A 270 -17.57 18.00 10.62
N GLU A 271 -18.71 18.66 10.48
CA GLU A 271 -19.94 18.05 9.98
C GLU A 271 -19.81 17.62 8.52
N GLN A 272 -19.12 18.42 7.70
CA GLN A 272 -18.86 18.04 6.29
C GLN A 272 -17.91 16.85 6.21
N ALA A 273 -16.84 16.84 7.00
CA ALA A 273 -15.92 15.70 7.06
C ALA A 273 -16.66 14.41 7.48
N LEU A 274 -17.56 14.50 8.49
CA LEU A 274 -18.34 13.37 8.94
C LEU A 274 -19.38 12.92 7.93
N LYS A 275 -20.00 13.85 7.19
CA LYS A 275 -20.89 13.53 6.08
C LYS A 275 -20.20 12.73 4.98
N ILE A 276 -18.98 13.13 4.60
CA ILE A 276 -18.17 12.37 3.63
C ILE A 276 -17.84 10.98 4.16
N PHE A 277 -17.49 10.88 5.45
CA PHE A 277 -17.30 9.57 6.10
C PHE A 277 -18.52 8.68 5.95
N ASP A 278 -19.71 9.17 6.29
CA ASP A 278 -20.92 8.38 6.27
C ASP A 278 -21.39 8.00 4.86
N GLU A 279 -21.31 8.92 3.90
CA GLU A 279 -21.86 8.74 2.55
C GLU A 279 -20.88 8.04 1.59
N ASN A 280 -19.57 8.27 1.74
CA ASN A 280 -18.60 7.85 0.75
C ASN A 280 -17.59 6.82 1.27
N ILE A 281 -17.09 6.99 2.51
CA ILE A 281 -16.00 6.14 3.04
C ILE A 281 -16.56 4.90 3.74
N SER A 282 -17.61 5.03 4.55
CA SER A 282 -18.17 3.93 5.34
C SER A 282 -18.73 2.77 4.51
N ALA A 283 -19.11 3.03 3.27
CA ALA A 283 -19.57 1.99 2.33
C ALA A 283 -18.50 0.90 2.08
N TYR A 284 -17.22 1.24 2.23
CA TYR A 284 -16.10 0.30 2.04
C TYR A 284 -15.75 -0.52 3.28
N LEU A 285 -16.44 -0.30 4.41
CA LEU A 285 -16.25 -1.08 5.63
C LEU A 285 -16.40 -2.59 5.36
N ASN A 286 -17.42 -2.98 4.59
CA ASN A 286 -17.69 -4.37 4.25
C ASN A 286 -16.69 -4.98 3.24
N ALA A 287 -15.95 -4.15 2.51
CA ALA A 287 -14.90 -4.63 1.62
C ALA A 287 -13.72 -5.24 2.39
N ASN A 288 -13.60 -4.91 3.69
CA ASN A 288 -12.60 -5.44 4.62
C ASN A 288 -11.15 -5.31 4.10
N ARG A 289 -10.87 -4.29 3.27
CA ARG A 289 -9.52 -4.01 2.77
C ARG A 289 -8.75 -3.18 3.77
N THR A 290 -7.52 -3.56 4.04
CA THR A 290 -6.71 -2.94 5.11
C THR A 290 -6.56 -1.42 4.96
N LEU A 291 -6.31 -0.92 3.74
CA LEU A 291 -6.14 0.53 3.52
C LEU A 291 -7.44 1.31 3.79
N ASP A 292 -8.58 0.81 3.33
CA ASP A 292 -9.87 1.46 3.60
C ASP A 292 -10.16 1.53 5.11
N LEU A 293 -9.90 0.43 5.83
CA LEU A 293 -10.12 0.37 7.27
C LEU A 293 -9.20 1.32 8.04
N VAL A 294 -7.97 1.49 7.59
CA VAL A 294 -7.02 2.45 8.14
C VAL A 294 -7.52 3.89 7.97
N ASP A 295 -8.02 4.24 6.79
CA ASP A 295 -8.57 5.58 6.50
C ASP A 295 -9.78 5.89 7.38
N LEU A 296 -10.68 4.91 7.55
CA LEU A 296 -11.84 5.03 8.42
C LEU A 296 -11.43 5.31 9.88
N ALA A 297 -10.51 4.52 10.43
CA ALA A 297 -10.04 4.67 11.79
C ALA A 297 -9.29 6.01 11.98
N SER A 298 -8.42 6.34 11.03
CA SER A 298 -7.62 7.57 11.03
C SER A 298 -8.51 8.83 11.02
N LEU A 299 -9.56 8.87 10.21
CA LEU A 299 -10.45 10.01 10.12
C LEU A 299 -11.26 10.21 11.41
N LEU A 300 -11.83 9.15 11.97
CA LEU A 300 -12.53 9.25 13.25
C LEU A 300 -11.61 9.67 14.40
N TYR A 301 -10.37 9.17 14.40
CA TYR A 301 -9.40 9.56 15.42
C TYR A 301 -9.00 11.03 15.31
N ARG A 302 -8.86 11.57 14.08
CA ARG A 302 -8.60 12.99 13.85
C ARG A 302 -9.76 13.87 14.32
N LEU A 303 -11.00 13.50 14.00
CA LEU A 303 -12.20 14.19 14.52
C LEU A 303 -12.20 14.23 16.06
N LYS A 304 -11.85 13.10 16.72
CA LYS A 304 -11.70 13.06 18.17
C LYS A 304 -10.59 13.99 18.67
N LEU A 305 -9.39 13.94 18.04
CA LEU A 305 -8.26 14.81 18.40
C LEU A 305 -8.60 16.28 18.20
N ASP A 306 -9.36 16.60 17.18
CA ASP A 306 -9.80 17.95 16.86
C ASP A 306 -10.89 18.49 17.77
N GLY A 307 -11.39 17.64 18.69
CA GLY A 307 -12.42 18.02 19.64
C GLY A 307 -13.77 18.28 18.96
N ALA A 308 -14.01 17.60 17.84
CA ALA A 308 -15.26 17.73 17.09
C ALA A 308 -16.46 17.44 18.00
N GLN A 309 -17.45 18.35 17.99
CA GLN A 309 -18.67 18.24 18.79
C GLN A 309 -19.72 17.35 18.10
N VAL A 310 -19.29 16.17 17.62
CA VAL A 310 -20.10 15.19 16.90
C VAL A 310 -20.01 13.84 17.60
N SER A 311 -21.10 13.08 17.57
CA SER A 311 -21.09 11.72 18.16
C SER A 311 -20.36 10.75 17.26
N LEU A 312 -19.28 10.12 17.76
CA LEU A 312 -18.47 9.14 17.05
C LEU A 312 -18.67 7.70 17.54
N SER A 313 -19.39 7.49 18.66
CA SER A 313 -19.46 6.20 19.37
C SER A 313 -20.00 5.05 18.53
N GLU A 314 -21.08 5.28 17.77
CA GLU A 314 -21.66 4.25 16.89
C GLU A 314 -20.70 3.85 15.76
N ARG A 315 -19.99 4.82 15.19
CA ARG A 315 -19.00 4.59 14.11
C ARG A 315 -17.80 3.79 14.60
N TRP A 316 -17.33 4.12 15.81
CA TRP A 316 -16.28 3.35 16.47
C TRP A 316 -16.71 1.90 16.75
N SER A 317 -17.94 1.68 17.18
CA SER A 317 -18.45 0.34 17.44
C SER A 317 -18.50 -0.51 16.15
N LYS A 318 -18.96 0.06 15.03
CA LYS A 318 -18.98 -0.61 13.73
C LYS A 318 -17.56 -0.96 13.24
N LEU A 319 -16.60 -0.04 13.40
CA LEU A 319 -15.21 -0.31 13.08
C LEU A 319 -14.63 -1.43 13.94
N LYS A 320 -14.90 -1.42 15.23
CA LYS A 320 -14.42 -2.44 16.16
C LYS A 320 -14.84 -3.84 15.72
N GLU A 321 -16.11 -4.05 15.34
CA GLU A 321 -16.61 -5.34 14.86
C GLU A 321 -15.78 -5.91 13.70
N VAL A 322 -15.40 -5.07 12.72
CA VAL A 322 -14.58 -5.50 11.59
C VAL A 322 -13.14 -5.77 12.00
N PHE A 323 -12.56 -4.90 12.84
CA PHE A 323 -11.16 -5.04 13.27
C PHE A 323 -10.91 -6.18 14.28
N GLU A 324 -11.95 -6.71 14.91
CA GLU A 324 -11.82 -7.88 15.80
C GLU A 324 -11.19 -9.10 15.12
N SER A 325 -11.46 -9.31 13.84
CA SER A 325 -10.86 -10.38 13.06
C SER A 325 -9.37 -10.17 12.75
N ARG A 326 -8.85 -8.94 12.97
CA ARG A 326 -7.50 -8.51 12.61
C ARG A 326 -6.55 -8.33 13.79
N VAL A 327 -6.97 -8.70 14.99
CA VAL A 327 -6.18 -8.58 16.22
C VAL A 327 -4.81 -9.27 16.11
N ASN A 328 -4.71 -10.30 15.28
CA ASN A 328 -3.50 -11.11 15.10
C ASN A 328 -2.70 -10.75 13.82
N ASP A 329 -3.07 -9.69 13.10
CA ASP A 329 -2.46 -9.32 11.83
C ASP A 329 -1.28 -8.35 12.04
N HIS A 330 -0.14 -8.84 12.55
CA HIS A 330 1.01 -8.00 12.95
C HIS A 330 2.07 -7.79 11.88
N ALA A 331 1.74 -7.93 10.58
CA ALA A 331 2.73 -7.80 9.50
C ALA A 331 3.25 -6.36 9.35
N TYR A 332 2.39 -5.37 9.57
CA TYR A 332 2.73 -3.96 9.48
C TYR A 332 2.33 -3.22 10.76
N THR A 333 3.30 -2.65 11.46
CA THR A 333 3.09 -1.84 12.68
C THR A 333 2.12 -0.68 12.44
N PHE A 334 2.07 -0.17 11.21
CA PHE A 334 1.12 0.85 10.81
C PHE A 334 -0.34 0.40 10.99
N ASN A 335 -0.66 -0.83 10.60
CA ASN A 335 -2.00 -1.38 10.80
C ASN A 335 -2.30 -1.58 12.28
N ASP A 336 -1.30 -2.04 13.05
CA ASP A 336 -1.42 -2.24 14.49
C ASP A 336 -1.82 -0.96 15.24
N PHE A 337 -1.30 0.20 14.82
CA PHE A 337 -1.69 1.48 15.42
C PHE A 337 -3.18 1.76 15.27
N HIS A 338 -3.75 1.46 14.11
CA HIS A 338 -5.18 1.72 13.85
C HIS A 338 -6.07 0.75 14.62
N VAL A 339 -5.65 -0.51 14.77
CA VAL A 339 -6.32 -1.49 15.65
C VAL A 339 -6.37 -0.95 17.09
N LEU A 340 -5.24 -0.48 17.60
CA LEU A 340 -5.16 0.04 18.97
C LEU A 340 -5.97 1.32 19.15
N MET A 341 -5.97 2.25 18.17
CA MET A 341 -6.81 3.46 18.19
C MET A 341 -8.29 3.12 18.38
N ILE A 342 -8.77 2.08 17.69
CA ILE A 342 -10.18 1.66 17.76
C ILE A 342 -10.50 1.07 19.13
N PHE A 343 -9.68 0.15 19.64
CA PHE A 343 -9.93 -0.44 20.96
C PHE A 343 -9.85 0.59 22.08
N ASN A 344 -8.96 1.58 21.97
CA ASN A 344 -8.90 2.69 22.89
C ASN A 344 -10.14 3.57 22.80
N ALA A 345 -10.57 3.93 21.59
CA ALA A 345 -11.77 4.78 21.42
C ALA A 345 -13.04 4.12 21.94
N CYS A 346 -13.11 2.79 21.90
CA CYS A 346 -14.20 1.98 22.44
C CYS A 346 -14.04 1.63 23.93
N ASN A 347 -12.94 2.03 24.59
CA ASN A 347 -12.58 1.65 25.96
C ASN A 347 -12.58 0.12 26.21
N ASP A 348 -12.24 -0.66 25.19
CA ASP A 348 -12.25 -2.13 25.24
C ASP A 348 -10.92 -2.68 25.78
N THR A 349 -10.83 -2.76 27.12
CA THR A 349 -9.62 -3.25 27.80
C THR A 349 -9.29 -4.68 27.45
N SER A 350 -10.30 -5.55 27.35
CA SER A 350 -10.09 -6.98 27.01
C SER A 350 -9.47 -7.16 25.62
N LYS A 351 -9.96 -6.43 24.61
CA LYS A 351 -9.40 -6.49 23.26
C LYS A 351 -7.98 -5.89 23.18
N LYS A 352 -7.70 -4.87 23.98
CA LYS A 352 -6.33 -4.34 24.09
C LYS A 352 -5.36 -5.34 24.69
N GLU A 353 -5.75 -6.05 25.73
CA GLU A 353 -4.94 -7.11 26.32
C GLU A 353 -4.67 -8.24 25.31
N MET A 354 -5.72 -8.73 24.62
CA MET A 354 -5.57 -9.73 23.56
C MET A 354 -4.63 -9.26 22.44
N PHE A 355 -4.73 -7.99 22.03
CA PHE A 355 -3.85 -7.42 21.02
C PHE A 355 -2.39 -7.42 21.46
N TYR A 356 -2.09 -6.99 22.69
CA TYR A 356 -0.72 -6.98 23.22
C TYR A 356 -0.14 -8.39 23.38
N GLU A 357 -0.92 -9.34 23.88
CA GLU A 357 -0.52 -10.75 23.99
C GLU A 357 -0.20 -11.34 22.60
N SER A 358 -1.04 -11.07 21.60
CA SER A 358 -0.84 -11.51 20.24
C SER A 358 0.40 -10.89 19.60
N LEU A 359 0.62 -9.59 19.80
CA LEU A 359 1.79 -8.88 19.30
C LEU A 359 3.09 -9.43 19.93
N GLU A 360 3.10 -9.65 21.24
CA GLU A 360 4.23 -10.22 21.93
C GLU A 360 4.57 -11.62 21.43
N LYS A 361 3.55 -12.46 21.27
CA LYS A 361 3.69 -13.79 20.68
C LYS A 361 4.29 -13.73 19.27
N TYR A 362 3.75 -12.88 18.40
CA TYR A 362 4.27 -12.68 17.04
C TYR A 362 5.75 -12.26 17.02
N LEU A 363 6.13 -11.34 17.92
CA LEU A 363 7.52 -10.88 18.01
C LEU A 363 8.47 -11.98 18.52
N ASN A 364 8.02 -12.86 19.41
CA ASN A 364 8.81 -13.95 19.99
C ASN A 364 8.91 -15.16 19.03
N GLU A 365 7.82 -15.63 18.44
CA GLU A 365 7.81 -16.79 17.52
C GLU A 365 8.73 -16.59 16.30
N LYS A 366 8.78 -15.38 15.78
CA LYS A 366 9.68 -15.09 14.65
C LYS A 366 11.17 -15.07 15.04
N ASN A 367 11.50 -14.79 16.29
CA ASN A 367 12.88 -14.88 16.77
C ASN A 367 13.36 -16.34 16.89
N GLU A 368 12.47 -17.27 17.26
CA GLU A 368 12.82 -18.69 17.39
C GLU A 368 12.98 -19.40 16.03
N GLN A 369 12.12 -19.11 15.05
CA GLN A 369 12.23 -19.68 13.70
C GLN A 369 13.52 -19.25 12.98
N PHE A 370 14.05 -18.08 13.28
CA PHE A 370 15.30 -17.58 12.72
C PHE A 370 16.55 -18.21 13.37
N CYS A 371 16.50 -18.52 14.66
CA CYS A 371 17.62 -19.19 15.35
C CYS A 371 17.87 -20.62 14.84
N VAL A 372 16.83 -21.33 14.41
CA VAL A 372 16.96 -22.72 13.94
C VAL A 372 17.56 -22.84 12.53
N GLN A 373 17.48 -21.79 11.69
CA GLN A 373 18.10 -21.80 10.36
C GLN A 373 19.57 -21.36 10.32
N ILE A 374 20.12 -20.82 11.40
CA ILE A 374 21.48 -20.27 11.46
C ILE A 374 22.56 -21.36 11.61
N ASP A 375 22.23 -22.53 12.12
CA ASP A 375 23.21 -23.62 12.39
C ASP A 375 23.71 -24.35 11.12
N SER A 376 23.19 -24.08 9.95
CA SER A 376 23.60 -24.80 8.73
C SER A 376 24.39 -24.00 7.69
N CYS A 377 24.63 -22.68 7.86
CA CYS A 377 25.39 -21.88 6.88
C CYS A 377 26.20 -20.73 7.50
N ASN A 378 27.51 -20.95 7.64
CA ASN A 378 28.51 -20.00 8.18
C ASN A 378 28.76 -18.69 7.37
N ASN A 379 27.91 -18.34 6.39
CA ASN A 379 28.10 -17.15 5.53
C ASN A 379 26.97 -16.09 5.59
N ILE A 380 26.03 -16.19 6.52
CA ILE A 380 24.81 -15.34 6.54
C ILE A 380 24.86 -14.20 7.59
N VAL A 381 25.95 -14.08 8.35
CA VAL A 381 26.05 -13.09 9.46
C VAL A 381 25.93 -11.62 9.00
N LYS A 382 26.13 -11.30 7.73
CA LYS A 382 25.98 -9.92 7.22
C LYS A 382 24.52 -9.50 6.99
N ASN A 383 23.59 -10.42 6.76
CA ASN A 383 22.18 -10.11 6.46
C ASN A 383 21.27 -10.02 7.71
N LEU A 384 21.75 -10.46 8.87
CA LEU A 384 20.99 -10.41 10.13
C LEU A 384 20.61 -8.99 10.59
N ASN A 385 21.42 -7.99 10.25
CA ASN A 385 21.12 -6.59 10.58
C ASN A 385 19.99 -5.99 9.74
N GLU A 386 19.75 -6.50 8.53
CA GLU A 386 18.69 -6.00 7.65
C GLU A 386 17.31 -6.67 7.93
N ILE A 387 17.33 -7.93 8.32
CA ILE A 387 16.11 -8.68 8.69
C ILE A 387 15.55 -8.20 10.04
N ASN A 388 16.41 -7.82 10.98
CA ASN A 388 16.03 -7.12 12.20
C ASN A 388 15.48 -5.70 11.95
N TYR A 389 15.56 -5.20 10.72
CA TYR A 389 15.20 -3.85 10.38
C TYR A 389 13.69 -3.56 10.55
N LEU A 390 12.81 -4.37 9.98
CA LEU A 390 11.37 -4.19 10.19
C LEU A 390 10.94 -4.49 11.64
N LYS A 391 11.64 -5.41 12.33
CA LYS A 391 11.30 -5.80 13.70
C LYS A 391 12.02 -4.99 14.77
N GLY A 392 13.31 -4.69 14.62
CA GLY A 392 14.10 -3.97 15.61
C GLY A 392 13.74 -2.49 15.67
N ILE A 393 13.49 -1.89 14.52
CA ILE A 393 12.95 -0.52 14.41
C ILE A 393 11.55 -0.48 15.01
N ASN A 394 10.71 -1.45 14.66
CA ASN A 394 9.35 -1.52 15.13
C ASN A 394 9.24 -1.61 16.65
N LYS A 395 10.06 -2.39 17.35
CA LYS A 395 9.90 -2.58 18.79
C LYS A 395 10.08 -1.27 19.58
N LYS A 396 11.12 -0.49 19.31
CA LYS A 396 11.38 0.78 20.04
C LYS A 396 10.35 1.86 19.67
N TYR A 397 10.09 2.05 18.39
CA TYR A 397 9.19 3.10 17.91
C TYR A 397 7.73 2.70 18.10
N ALA A 398 7.39 1.44 17.85
CA ALA A 398 6.06 0.91 18.07
C ALA A 398 5.63 1.06 19.53
N SER A 399 6.46 0.61 20.49
CA SER A 399 6.16 0.77 21.92
C SER A 399 5.92 2.24 22.29
N ALA A 400 6.81 3.15 21.85
CA ALA A 400 6.65 4.57 22.16
C ALA A 400 5.36 5.17 21.60
N ILE A 401 4.94 4.76 20.39
CA ILE A 401 3.71 5.26 19.77
C ILE A 401 2.48 4.61 20.43
N PHE A 402 2.49 3.30 20.67
CA PHE A 402 1.39 2.60 21.34
C PHE A 402 1.16 3.18 22.74
N ASP A 403 2.22 3.36 23.54
CA ASP A 403 2.13 3.99 24.86
C ASP A 403 1.56 5.40 24.75
N SER A 404 2.01 6.18 23.74
CA SER A 404 1.54 7.55 23.54
C SER A 404 0.05 7.63 23.20
N ILE A 405 -0.48 6.72 22.39
CA ILE A 405 -1.92 6.63 22.10
C ILE A 405 -2.70 6.36 23.40
N CYS A 406 -2.22 5.43 24.21
CA CYS A 406 -2.87 5.11 25.49
C CYS A 406 -2.82 6.27 26.50
N HIS A 407 -1.69 6.97 26.62
CA HIS A 407 -1.55 8.14 27.49
C HIS A 407 -2.36 9.32 27.00
N PHE A 408 -2.42 9.52 25.67
CA PHE A 408 -3.24 10.61 25.10
C PHE A 408 -4.71 10.45 25.44
N ASP A 409 -5.26 9.25 25.29
CA ASP A 409 -6.66 8.96 25.60
C ASP A 409 -7.01 9.12 27.10
N LYS A 410 -6.02 9.01 27.98
CA LYS A 410 -6.16 9.29 29.43
C LYS A 410 -5.95 10.77 29.78
N GLY A 411 -5.59 11.62 28.82
CA GLY A 411 -5.24 13.03 29.10
C GLY A 411 -3.85 13.22 29.71
N GLU A 412 -2.99 12.21 29.70
CA GLU A 412 -1.65 12.22 30.29
C GLU A 412 -0.63 12.79 29.29
N PHE A 413 -0.79 14.07 28.88
CA PHE A 413 -0.04 14.67 27.78
C PHE A 413 1.48 14.77 28.02
N ALA A 414 1.90 14.93 29.29
CA ALA A 414 3.32 14.94 29.63
C ALA A 414 4.01 13.62 29.26
N GLN A 415 3.36 12.49 29.55
CA GLN A 415 3.83 11.15 29.19
C GLN A 415 3.88 10.95 27.69
N VAL A 416 2.89 11.48 26.95
CA VAL A 416 2.90 11.47 25.48
C VAL A 416 4.16 12.16 24.93
N VAL A 417 4.48 13.35 25.45
CA VAL A 417 5.67 14.09 25.06
C VAL A 417 6.94 13.32 25.41
N GLU A 418 7.04 12.80 26.64
CA GLU A 418 8.19 12.02 27.10
C GLU A 418 8.47 10.81 26.18
N LYS A 419 7.43 10.10 25.74
CA LYS A 419 7.55 8.94 24.86
C LYS A 419 7.93 9.32 23.42
N LEU A 420 7.30 10.38 22.86
CA LEU A 420 7.51 10.76 21.45
C LEU A 420 8.75 11.61 21.23
N TYR A 421 9.17 12.43 22.20
CA TYR A 421 10.29 13.34 22.06
C TYR A 421 11.62 12.64 21.69
N PRO A 422 12.01 11.51 22.30
CA PRO A 422 13.23 10.79 21.95
C PRO A 422 13.26 10.23 20.53
N ILE A 423 12.07 9.98 19.95
CA ILE A 423 11.93 9.34 18.63
C ILE A 423 11.57 10.33 17.52
N ARG A 424 11.40 11.63 17.82
CA ARG A 424 10.93 12.67 16.90
C ARG A 424 11.78 12.88 15.64
N TYR A 425 13.09 12.61 15.71
CA TYR A 425 14.01 12.66 14.57
C TYR A 425 14.47 11.27 14.11
N GLY A 426 13.98 10.23 14.76
CA GLY A 426 14.24 8.86 14.39
C GLY A 426 13.65 8.53 13.03
N GLU A 427 13.75 7.27 12.67
CA GLU A 427 13.36 6.76 11.35
C GLU A 427 11.85 6.89 11.00
N PHE A 428 11.12 7.84 11.62
CA PHE A 428 9.85 8.35 11.07
C PHE A 428 9.97 8.76 9.60
N LYS A 429 11.18 8.93 9.11
CA LYS A 429 11.46 9.07 7.67
C LYS A 429 10.94 7.91 6.83
N LYS A 430 10.69 6.75 7.46
CA LYS A 430 10.22 5.52 6.81
C LYS A 430 8.72 5.26 6.93
N PHE A 431 8.02 5.94 7.81
CA PHE A 431 6.57 6.05 7.70
C PHE A 431 6.27 7.07 6.60
N SER A 432 5.31 6.77 5.73
CA SER A 432 5.00 7.61 4.58
C SER A 432 5.01 9.10 4.96
N SER A 433 5.53 9.95 4.09
CA SER A 433 5.55 11.42 4.30
C SER A 433 4.13 11.95 4.56
N ILE A 434 3.12 11.27 4.05
CA ILE A 434 1.70 11.49 4.25
C ILE A 434 1.33 11.58 5.73
N GLN A 435 1.85 10.68 6.55
CA GLN A 435 1.57 10.67 7.98
C GLN A 435 2.40 11.65 8.78
N LYS A 436 3.57 12.08 8.25
CA LYS A 436 4.37 13.12 8.89
C LYS A 436 3.63 14.44 9.05
N TYR A 437 2.99 14.90 7.97
CA TYR A 437 2.35 16.22 7.98
C TYR A 437 1.04 16.21 8.76
N SER A 438 0.22 15.21 8.55
CA SER A 438 -1.11 15.17 9.18
C SER A 438 -1.09 14.83 10.68
N ASN A 439 -0.21 13.93 11.14
CA ASN A 439 -0.13 13.57 12.57
C ASN A 439 0.71 14.54 13.39
N GLN A 440 1.81 15.09 12.82
CA GLN A 440 2.64 16.05 13.55
C GLN A 440 1.97 17.41 13.72
N HIS A 441 1.33 17.96 12.69
CA HIS A 441 0.70 19.27 12.80
C HIS A 441 -0.52 19.25 13.73
N CYS A 442 -1.39 18.28 13.60
CA CYS A 442 -2.57 18.18 14.47
C CYS A 442 -2.19 17.89 15.93
N CYS A 443 -1.31 16.91 16.18
CA CYS A 443 -0.89 16.59 17.56
C CYS A 443 -0.01 17.67 18.18
N ILE A 444 0.97 18.22 17.45
CA ILE A 444 1.90 19.24 17.98
C ILE A 444 1.19 20.58 18.18
N ARG A 445 0.35 21.01 17.24
CA ARG A 445 -0.43 22.25 17.38
C ARG A 445 -1.31 22.22 18.64
N LYS A 446 -2.01 21.11 18.88
CA LYS A 446 -2.88 20.98 20.03
C LYS A 446 -2.18 20.66 21.35
N LEU A 447 -1.02 19.99 21.31
CA LEU A 447 -0.17 19.85 22.48
C LEU A 447 0.35 21.24 22.91
N ASN A 448 0.71 22.11 21.97
CA ASN A 448 1.11 23.48 22.28
C ASN A 448 -0.05 24.36 22.78
N GLU A 449 -1.26 24.22 22.24
CA GLU A 449 -2.45 24.94 22.67
C GLU A 449 -2.97 24.50 24.05
N LYS A 450 -2.74 23.23 24.46
CA LYS A 450 -3.14 22.69 25.77
C LYS A 450 -2.04 22.75 26.84
N ALA A 451 -0.79 22.98 26.42
CA ALA A 451 0.36 23.11 27.34
C ALA A 451 0.67 24.58 27.72
N GLY A 452 0.02 25.57 27.10
CA GLY A 452 0.03 26.99 27.49
C GLY A 452 -1.19 27.35 28.26
#